data_c7d8c3a9d32f7707d8421d29a1d1ece5
#
_entry.id   c7d8c3a9d32f7707d8421d29a1d1ece5
#
_cell.length_a   1.000
_cell.length_b   1.000
_cell.length_c   1.000
_cell.angle_alpha   90.00
_cell.angle_beta   90.00
_cell.angle_gamma   90.00
#
_symmetry.space_group_name_H-M   'P 1'
#
loop_
_entity.id
_entity.type
_entity.pdbx_description
1 polymer ?
#
loop_
_entity_poly.entity_id
_entity_poly.type
_entity_poly.pdbx_seq_one_letter_code
_entity_poly.pdbx_strand_id
1 'polypeptide(L)'
;MASVFLGINDRTFTFMFVAGRSEFQGTGFRNPMDMALAPDDVIYVVNRSYESRSDGTRINVFRLGDEGEEYITEFGSYGEGKGQFIWPISIAVDTDVNIYVADEWLNRINVYDRDGEFLRDWGILGSGDGELNRPSGLAIGQD
;
A
#
# COMPACT_ATOMS: atom_id res chain seq x y z
N MET A 1 -13.30 -22.00 16.15
CA MET A 1 -12.49 -20.76 16.23
C MET A 1 -11.09 -21.14 16.71
N ALA A 2 -10.08 -20.97 15.87
CA ALA A 2 -8.71 -21.24 16.27
C ALA A 2 -8.12 -19.96 16.86
N SER A 3 -7.90 -19.92 18.18
CA SER A 3 -7.22 -18.82 18.84
C SER A 3 -5.72 -19.09 18.79
N VAL A 4 -4.95 -18.22 18.15
CA VAL A 4 -3.49 -18.23 18.20
C VAL A 4 -3.07 -17.34 19.37
N PHE A 5 -2.58 -17.95 20.46
CA PHE A 5 -2.03 -17.21 21.58
C PHE A 5 -0.54 -16.94 21.33
N LEU A 6 -0.20 -15.70 21.02
CA LEU A 6 1.16 -15.19 21.05
C LEU A 6 1.28 -14.28 22.28
N GLY A 7 1.75 -14.82 23.40
CA GLY A 7 1.99 -14.04 24.61
C GLY A 7 3.32 -13.28 24.51
N ILE A 8 3.26 -12.00 24.15
CA ILE A 8 4.36 -11.06 24.32
C ILE A 8 3.82 -9.90 25.15
N ASN A 9 4.36 -9.71 26.35
CA ASN A 9 4.01 -8.61 27.26
C ASN A 9 2.51 -8.51 27.63
N ASP A 10 1.90 -9.60 28.09
CA ASP A 10 0.50 -9.67 28.55
C ASP A 10 -0.55 -9.27 27.49
N ARG A 11 -0.20 -9.27 26.20
CA ARG A 11 -1.14 -9.04 25.11
C ARG A 11 -1.62 -10.36 24.54
N THR A 12 -2.93 -10.49 24.39
CA THR A 12 -3.57 -11.62 23.70
C THR A 12 -4.06 -11.17 22.33
N PHE A 13 -3.67 -11.89 21.29
CA PHE A 13 -4.17 -11.67 19.94
C PHE A 13 -5.21 -12.75 19.62
N THR A 14 -6.39 -12.31 19.22
CA THR A 14 -7.46 -13.21 18.79
C THR A 14 -7.65 -13.06 17.30
N PHE A 15 -7.62 -14.19 16.59
CA PHE A 15 -7.99 -14.19 15.17
C PHE A 15 -9.47 -13.77 15.04
N MET A 16 -9.75 -12.76 14.22
CA MET A 16 -11.11 -12.31 13.94
C MET A 16 -11.58 -12.82 12.58
N PHE A 17 -10.94 -12.41 11.51
CA PHE A 17 -11.27 -12.82 10.15
C PHE A 17 -10.11 -12.55 9.18
N VAL A 18 -10.26 -12.99 7.95
CA VAL A 18 -9.35 -12.68 6.84
C VAL A 18 -10.05 -11.68 5.92
N ALA A 19 -9.34 -10.60 5.57
CA ALA A 19 -9.77 -9.64 4.57
C ALA A 19 -9.10 -9.92 3.22
N GLY A 20 -9.82 -9.62 2.14
CA GLY A 20 -9.33 -9.78 0.77
C GLY A 20 -9.41 -11.21 0.24
N ARG A 21 -9.33 -11.31 -1.06
CA ARG A 21 -9.26 -12.54 -1.85
C ARG A 21 -8.44 -12.30 -3.11
N SER A 22 -8.06 -13.35 -3.82
CA SER A 22 -7.23 -13.23 -5.03
C SER A 22 -8.06 -12.75 -6.23
N GLU A 23 -8.15 -11.44 -6.40
CA GLU A 23 -8.91 -10.80 -7.48
C GLU A 23 -8.12 -9.63 -8.10
N PHE A 24 -8.52 -9.21 -9.30
CA PHE A 24 -7.87 -8.12 -10.03
C PHE A 24 -8.54 -6.75 -9.83
N GLN A 25 -9.69 -6.72 -9.18
CA GLN A 25 -10.50 -5.51 -8.97
C GLN A 25 -11.24 -5.58 -7.63
N GLY A 26 -11.73 -4.45 -7.18
CA GLY A 26 -12.58 -4.34 -6.00
C GLY A 26 -11.87 -4.78 -4.72
N THR A 27 -12.53 -5.58 -3.91
CA THR A 27 -12.02 -6.04 -2.61
C THR A 27 -10.87 -7.05 -2.68
N GLY A 28 -10.55 -7.55 -3.88
CA GLY A 28 -9.49 -8.54 -4.05
C GLY A 28 -8.10 -7.94 -4.01
N PHE A 29 -7.12 -8.75 -3.61
CA PHE A 29 -5.71 -8.41 -3.65
C PHE A 29 -4.99 -9.24 -4.71
N ARG A 30 -4.05 -8.60 -5.39
CA ARG A 30 -3.24 -9.27 -6.40
C ARG A 30 -1.76 -9.05 -6.13
N ASN A 31 -1.13 -10.05 -5.51
CA ASN A 31 0.24 -9.95 -5.04
C ASN A 31 0.44 -8.71 -4.15
N PRO A 32 -0.26 -8.63 -2.99
CA PRO A 32 -0.11 -7.50 -2.07
C PRO A 32 1.30 -7.50 -1.51
N MET A 33 1.94 -6.33 -1.53
CA MET A 33 3.33 -6.16 -1.12
C MET A 33 3.45 -5.55 0.26
N ASP A 34 2.58 -4.58 0.57
CA ASP A 34 2.65 -3.83 1.81
C ASP A 34 1.28 -3.17 2.10
N MET A 35 1.07 -2.75 3.35
CA MET A 35 -0.13 -2.03 3.76
C MET A 35 0.20 -0.95 4.78
N ALA A 36 -0.60 0.12 4.78
CA ALA A 36 -0.53 1.19 5.76
C ALA A 36 -1.92 1.48 6.35
N LEU A 37 -1.95 1.73 7.66
CA LEU A 37 -3.14 2.17 8.38
C LEU A 37 -3.07 3.69 8.55
N ALA A 38 -4.09 4.39 8.07
CA ALA A 38 -4.26 5.82 8.27
C ALA A 38 -4.87 6.14 9.65
N PRO A 39 -4.75 7.40 10.14
CA PRO A 39 -5.30 7.81 11.44
C PRO A 39 -6.81 7.65 11.60
N ASP A 40 -7.56 7.55 10.49
CA ASP A 40 -9.01 7.39 10.44
C ASP A 40 -9.47 5.94 10.21
N ASP A 41 -8.60 4.97 10.55
CA ASP A 41 -8.83 3.53 10.42
C ASP A 41 -9.01 3.03 8.97
N VAL A 42 -8.65 3.85 7.98
CA VAL A 42 -8.61 3.44 6.58
C VAL A 42 -7.31 2.69 6.30
N ILE A 43 -7.41 1.59 5.59
CA ILE A 43 -6.29 0.73 5.23
C ILE A 43 -6.03 0.85 3.72
N TYR A 44 -4.76 1.10 3.40
CA TYR A 44 -4.26 1.16 2.03
C TYR A 44 -3.37 -0.04 1.77
N VAL A 45 -3.66 -0.81 0.73
CA VAL A 45 -2.86 -2.00 0.35
C VAL A 45 -2.30 -1.81 -1.05
N VAL A 46 -0.99 -1.87 -1.16
CA VAL A 46 -0.31 -1.83 -2.45
C VAL A 46 -0.24 -3.21 -3.08
N ASN A 47 -0.72 -3.31 -4.32
CA ASN A 47 -0.67 -4.52 -5.13
C ASN A 47 0.25 -4.33 -6.32
N ARG A 48 1.22 -5.22 -6.47
CA ARG A 48 2.19 -5.20 -7.57
C ARG A 48 1.69 -5.92 -8.82
N SER A 49 0.75 -6.85 -8.64
CA SER A 49 0.37 -7.83 -9.67
C SER A 49 1.53 -8.77 -10.06
N TYR A 50 1.43 -9.45 -11.17
CA TYR A 50 2.46 -10.36 -11.69
C TYR A 50 3.09 -9.77 -12.96
N GLU A 51 4.34 -10.10 -13.23
CA GLU A 51 5.06 -9.63 -14.43
C GLU A 51 4.35 -9.99 -15.74
N SER A 52 3.63 -11.11 -15.77
CA SER A 52 2.85 -11.55 -16.92
C SER A 52 1.49 -10.86 -17.08
N ARG A 53 1.04 -10.12 -16.06
CA ARG A 53 -0.28 -9.45 -16.01
C ARG A 53 -0.22 -8.23 -15.10
N SER A 54 -0.34 -7.08 -15.69
CA SER A 54 -0.26 -5.78 -14.99
C SER A 54 -1.60 -5.24 -14.51
N ASP A 55 -2.70 -5.87 -14.86
CA ASP A 55 -4.08 -5.42 -14.61
C ASP A 55 -4.50 -5.42 -13.13
N GLY A 56 -3.67 -5.94 -12.24
CA GLY A 56 -3.91 -5.89 -10.79
C GLY A 56 -3.00 -4.93 -10.03
N THR A 57 -2.18 -4.13 -10.73
CA THR A 57 -1.28 -3.14 -10.10
C THR A 57 -2.08 -1.91 -9.67
N ARG A 58 -2.28 -1.74 -8.37
CA ARG A 58 -3.10 -0.68 -7.78
C ARG A 58 -2.93 -0.56 -6.28
N ILE A 59 -3.50 0.47 -5.72
CA ILE A 59 -3.73 0.63 -4.28
C ILE A 59 -5.20 0.34 -3.99
N ASN A 60 -5.49 -0.66 -3.15
CA ASN A 60 -6.82 -0.85 -2.58
C ASN A 60 -6.99 -0.01 -1.33
N VAL A 61 -8.18 0.55 -1.17
CA VAL A 61 -8.58 1.33 -0.01
C VAL A 61 -9.82 0.71 0.61
N PHE A 62 -9.73 0.35 1.88
CA PHE A 62 -10.84 -0.27 2.61
C PHE A 62 -10.77 0.03 4.10
N ARG A 63 -11.82 -0.30 4.83
CA ARG A 63 -11.89 -0.26 6.29
C ARG A 63 -12.29 -1.63 6.82
N LEU A 64 -11.90 -1.95 8.03
CA LEU A 64 -12.38 -3.13 8.73
C LEU A 64 -13.60 -2.74 9.58
N GLY A 65 -14.76 -3.28 9.21
CA GLY A 65 -16.01 -3.20 9.99
C GLY A 65 -16.22 -4.45 10.85
N ASP A 66 -17.31 -4.47 11.58
CA ASP A 66 -17.67 -5.59 12.48
C ASP A 66 -17.94 -6.91 11.72
N GLU A 67 -18.41 -6.82 10.48
CA GLU A 67 -18.75 -7.96 9.63
C GLU A 67 -17.67 -8.31 8.60
N GLY A 68 -16.53 -7.59 8.59
CA GLY A 68 -15.43 -7.81 7.67
C GLY A 68 -14.94 -6.53 6.99
N GLU A 69 -14.44 -6.67 5.77
CA GLU A 69 -13.93 -5.57 4.98
C GLU A 69 -15.05 -4.73 4.34
N GLU A 70 -14.93 -3.42 4.47
CA GLU A 70 -15.74 -2.43 3.75
C GLU A 70 -14.88 -1.80 2.66
N TYR A 71 -15.12 -2.19 1.40
CA TYR A 71 -14.41 -1.61 0.26
C TYR A 71 -14.80 -0.14 0.08
N ILE A 72 -13.79 0.73 -0.07
CA ILE A 72 -13.99 2.17 -0.28
C ILE A 72 -13.73 2.51 -1.75
N THR A 73 -12.51 2.27 -2.23
CA THR A 73 -12.10 2.60 -3.59
C THR A 73 -10.78 1.89 -3.95
N GLU A 74 -10.30 2.11 -5.16
CA GLU A 74 -8.95 1.78 -5.60
C GLU A 74 -8.42 2.87 -6.52
N PHE A 75 -7.11 3.04 -6.57
CA PHE A 75 -6.45 3.99 -7.45
C PHE A 75 -5.06 3.52 -7.90
N GLY A 76 -4.49 4.25 -8.86
CA GLY A 76 -3.24 3.88 -9.50
C GLY A 76 -3.41 2.77 -10.54
N SER A 77 -2.43 2.64 -11.40
CA SER A 77 -2.43 1.64 -12.47
C SER A 77 -1.01 1.32 -12.90
N TYR A 78 -0.87 0.26 -13.70
CA TYR A 78 0.41 -0.10 -14.30
C TYR A 78 0.85 0.92 -15.35
N GLY A 79 2.11 1.34 -15.29
CA GLY A 79 2.73 2.25 -16.26
C GLY A 79 3.84 3.10 -15.68
N GLU A 80 4.46 3.94 -16.53
CA GLU A 80 5.57 4.84 -16.18
C GLU A 80 5.14 6.29 -16.00
N GLY A 81 3.88 6.61 -16.31
CA GLY A 81 3.33 7.96 -16.21
C GLY A 81 3.19 8.44 -14.75
N LYS A 82 2.70 9.68 -14.62
CA LYS A 82 2.38 10.25 -13.30
C LYS A 82 1.28 9.44 -12.63
N GLY A 83 1.49 9.07 -11.37
CA GLY A 83 0.53 8.27 -10.61
C GLY A 83 0.39 6.82 -11.08
N GLN A 84 1.32 6.32 -11.89
CA GLN A 84 1.38 4.94 -12.31
C GLN A 84 2.54 4.21 -11.64
N PHE A 85 2.51 2.89 -11.65
CA PHE A 85 3.50 1.99 -11.04
C PHE A 85 3.95 0.92 -12.01
N ILE A 86 5.19 0.49 -11.87
CA ILE A 86 5.70 -0.75 -12.47
C ILE A 86 5.84 -1.83 -11.41
N TRP A 87 6.64 -1.56 -10.36
CA TRP A 87 6.86 -2.45 -9.23
C TRP A 87 6.69 -1.71 -7.90
N PRO A 88 5.45 -1.36 -7.53
CA PRO A 88 5.21 -0.77 -6.23
C PRO A 88 5.48 -1.81 -5.14
N ILE A 89 6.21 -1.42 -4.09
CA ILE A 89 6.74 -2.35 -3.10
C ILE A 89 6.40 -1.97 -1.65
N SER A 90 6.30 -0.69 -1.34
CA SER A 90 6.04 -0.23 0.02
C SER A 90 5.15 1.00 0.03
N ILE A 91 4.36 1.14 1.10
CA ILE A 91 3.39 2.22 1.28
C ILE A 91 3.49 2.77 2.70
N ALA A 92 3.38 4.10 2.83
CA ALA A 92 3.26 4.78 4.11
C ALA A 92 2.24 5.90 4.02
N VAL A 93 1.61 6.24 5.14
CA VAL A 93 0.61 7.31 5.23
C VAL A 93 1.00 8.25 6.36
N ASP A 94 1.00 9.56 6.08
CA ASP A 94 1.27 10.58 7.08
C ASP A 94 0.00 11.00 7.87
N THR A 95 0.16 11.92 8.81
CA THR A 95 -0.95 12.40 9.66
C THR A 95 -2.00 13.21 8.91
N ASP A 96 -1.65 13.79 7.77
CA ASP A 96 -2.56 14.52 6.89
C ASP A 96 -3.23 13.61 5.84
N VAL A 97 -2.94 12.30 5.94
CA VAL A 97 -3.41 11.26 5.01
C VAL A 97 -2.89 11.48 3.58
N ASN A 98 -1.65 11.92 3.43
CA ASN A 98 -0.92 11.77 2.19
C ASN A 98 -0.34 10.35 2.11
N ILE A 99 -0.50 9.72 0.96
CA ILE A 99 -0.11 8.35 0.72
C ILE A 99 1.18 8.33 -0.11
N TYR A 100 2.23 7.73 0.43
CA TYR A 100 3.55 7.60 -0.17
C TYR A 100 3.75 6.18 -0.64
N VAL A 101 4.10 5.98 -1.90
CA VAL A 101 4.31 4.66 -2.50
C VAL A 101 5.67 4.59 -3.18
N ALA A 102 6.52 3.68 -2.71
CA ALA A 102 7.80 3.41 -3.33
C ALA A 102 7.64 2.47 -4.52
N ASP A 103 8.23 2.85 -5.66
CA ASP A 103 8.35 1.98 -6.82
C ASP A 103 9.81 1.57 -7.04
N GLU A 104 10.06 0.28 -6.85
CA GLU A 104 11.40 -0.32 -6.96
C GLU A 104 11.97 -0.24 -8.38
N TRP A 105 11.13 -0.38 -9.40
CA TRP A 105 11.57 -0.35 -10.79
C TRP A 105 11.79 1.06 -11.31
N LEU A 106 10.85 1.97 -11.01
CA LEU A 106 10.91 3.35 -11.45
C LEU A 106 11.87 4.21 -10.61
N ASN A 107 12.38 3.66 -9.49
CA ASN A 107 13.29 4.35 -8.56
C ASN A 107 12.74 5.69 -8.08
N ARG A 108 11.45 5.71 -7.74
CA ARG A 108 10.76 6.92 -7.29
C ARG A 108 9.77 6.65 -6.18
N ILE A 109 9.38 7.72 -5.50
CA ILE A 109 8.27 7.74 -4.55
C ILE A 109 7.16 8.56 -5.16
N ASN A 110 5.98 7.98 -5.36
CA ASN A 110 4.76 8.69 -5.73
C ASN A 110 4.02 9.13 -4.47
N VAL A 111 3.40 10.30 -4.50
CA VAL A 111 2.56 10.83 -3.42
C VAL A 111 1.17 11.12 -3.95
N TYR A 112 0.17 10.70 -3.19
CA TYR A 112 -1.23 10.90 -3.45
C TYR A 112 -1.90 11.53 -2.25
N ASP A 113 -3.03 12.19 -2.48
CA ASP A 113 -3.92 12.60 -1.40
C ASP A 113 -4.82 11.45 -0.93
N ARG A 114 -5.69 11.75 0.05
CA ARG A 114 -6.66 10.80 0.61
C ARG A 114 -7.57 10.16 -0.44
N ASP A 115 -7.93 10.89 -1.47
CA ASP A 115 -8.86 10.47 -2.51
C ASP A 115 -8.17 9.68 -3.64
N GLY A 116 -6.85 9.52 -3.54
CA GLY A 116 -6.02 8.82 -4.52
C GLY A 116 -5.62 9.67 -5.72
N GLU A 117 -5.77 10.99 -5.62
CA GLU A 117 -5.30 11.92 -6.65
C GLU A 117 -3.79 12.11 -6.54
N PHE A 118 -3.11 11.99 -7.68
CA PHE A 118 -1.65 12.16 -7.75
C PHE A 118 -1.25 13.60 -7.45
N LEU A 119 -0.38 13.78 -6.45
CA LEU A 119 0.13 15.09 -6.04
C LEU A 119 1.50 15.38 -6.66
N ARG A 120 2.44 14.47 -6.46
CA ARG A 120 3.84 14.63 -6.89
C ARG A 120 4.58 13.30 -6.83
N ASP A 121 5.77 13.29 -7.41
CA ASP A 121 6.77 12.23 -7.24
C ASP A 121 8.16 12.84 -7.06
N TRP A 122 9.09 12.03 -6.59
CA TRP A 122 10.52 12.32 -6.61
C TRP A 122 11.34 11.02 -6.66
N GLY A 123 12.60 11.18 -7.00
CA GLY A 123 13.56 10.10 -7.17
C GLY A 123 13.79 9.76 -8.63
N ILE A 124 15.03 9.48 -8.93
CA ILE A 124 15.52 8.92 -10.18
C ILE A 124 16.58 7.89 -9.83
N LEU A 125 16.86 6.96 -10.73
CA LEU A 125 17.93 5.97 -10.51
C LEU A 125 19.27 6.65 -10.28
N GLY A 126 19.92 6.38 -9.15
CA GLY A 126 21.25 6.86 -8.84
C GLY A 126 21.64 6.71 -7.36
N SER A 127 22.71 7.39 -6.97
CA SER A 127 23.27 7.38 -5.61
C SER A 127 23.62 8.77 -5.07
N GLY A 128 23.25 9.83 -5.77
CA GLY A 128 23.39 11.22 -5.33
C GLY A 128 22.20 11.69 -4.49
N ASP A 129 22.23 12.96 -4.11
CA ASP A 129 21.16 13.59 -3.33
C ASP A 129 19.84 13.60 -4.12
N GLY A 130 18.79 13.06 -3.53
CA GLY A 130 17.47 12.94 -4.17
C GLY A 130 17.36 11.79 -5.19
N GLU A 131 18.44 11.04 -5.41
CA GLU A 131 18.44 9.84 -6.23
C GLU A 131 18.12 8.59 -5.37
N LEU A 132 17.52 7.60 -5.99
CA LEU A 132 17.12 6.35 -5.35
C LEU A 132 17.64 5.15 -6.17
N ASN A 133 17.98 4.08 -5.48
CA ASN A 133 18.36 2.83 -6.11
C ASN A 133 17.53 1.70 -5.51
N ARG A 134 16.47 1.30 -6.20
CA ARG A 134 15.55 0.24 -5.81
C ARG A 134 15.00 0.44 -4.39
N PRO A 135 14.28 1.55 -4.11
CA PRO A 135 13.70 1.77 -2.80
C PRO A 135 12.75 0.62 -2.45
N SER A 136 12.88 0.07 -1.23
CA SER A 136 12.15 -1.13 -0.84
C SER A 136 11.33 -0.98 0.45
N GLY A 137 11.47 0.14 1.16
CA GLY A 137 10.73 0.39 2.39
C GLY A 137 10.53 1.88 2.65
N LEU A 138 9.37 2.23 3.22
CA LEU A 138 9.00 3.58 3.64
C LEU A 138 8.58 3.58 5.10
N ALA A 139 8.90 4.67 5.78
CA ALA A 139 8.37 4.97 7.10
C ALA A 139 8.20 6.49 7.24
N ILE A 140 7.14 6.90 7.92
CA ILE A 140 6.93 8.31 8.31
C ILE A 140 7.51 8.50 9.70
N GLY A 141 8.45 9.44 9.82
CA GLY A 141 8.99 9.87 11.11
C GLY A 141 7.96 10.71 11.89
N GLN A 142 8.09 10.69 13.21
CA GLN A 142 7.43 11.69 14.07
C GLN A 142 8.44 12.82 14.28
N ASP A 143 8.11 14.02 13.87
CA ASP A 143 8.89 15.23 14.18
C ASP A 143 8.61 15.71 15.59
#